data_30044808122af84a2d8b72cdf51e8221
#
_entry.id   30044808122af84a2d8b72cdf51e8221
#
_cell.length_a   1.000
_cell.length_b   1.000
_cell.length_c   1.000
_cell.angle_alpha   90.00
_cell.angle_beta   90.00
_cell.angle_gamma   90.00
#
_symmetry.space_group_name_H-M   'P 1'
#
loop_
_entity.id
_entity.type
_entity.pdbx_description
1 polymer ?
#
loop_
_entity_poly.entity_id
_entity_poly.type
_entity_poly.pdbx_seq_one_letter_code
_entity_poly.pdbx_strand_id
1 'polypeptide(L)'
;MSLIESLHPDVVIMPVHMTFWNPEDLINYLLPRGICPRFVLLSDGAEAVIEGAAAVKVQQLLPDAMPSDAMLLHAVEEAGRLQKHETGAVRPPENEYVQHSLEVMELLMGLVPVGTGSAQQQFGRLHVGSQECWILLGSQPDPGFSSDYAALESFFSELTALLRPLGNTDICIYRDQNLCILLAGGQDVEPDWNFWAGQINALAAQHALGQMTFDISDVPLPLPQWHSQCRQLLELRKQRFFFSPLCLQPKMAFSYRVPVTQQLLHEKLSALSLSMQDARQADALAILQELQSMVSHSMSDEVCSFVMTQLTVQMYSLSSSFGVEPASGPLLLGTQRPASAEAMFTSCREQMTQLFSNIRNLRTTSNTTIDEVCRFVTQNLAEPLTLTSAAEHVHMNPAYLSRVFKKETGQAFNAYVSEQRIRRAKQLLQTKDRIIDIAGNVGFENSKYFSQVFKKQTGMTPQEYRAAMQKEAEL
;
A
#
# COMPACT_ATOMS: atom_id res chain seq x y z
N MET A 1 0.41 18.96 30.35
CA MET A 1 0.35 20.32 29.76
C MET A 1 0.42 21.40 30.82
N SER A 2 -0.55 21.55 31.71
CA SER A 2 -0.52 22.55 32.76
C SER A 2 0.79 22.60 33.57
N LEU A 3 1.47 21.47 33.75
CA LEU A 3 2.79 21.41 34.41
C LEU A 3 3.89 22.05 33.58
N ILE A 4 3.92 21.85 32.28
CA ILE A 4 4.95 22.45 31.39
C ILE A 4 4.74 23.96 31.33
N GLU A 5 3.49 24.40 31.24
CA GLU A 5 3.13 25.82 31.23
C GLU A 5 3.41 26.54 32.55
N SER A 6 3.18 25.84 33.65
CA SER A 6 3.42 26.44 35.00
C SER A 6 4.88 26.42 35.44
N LEU A 7 5.63 25.37 35.04
CA LEU A 7 7.02 25.17 35.47
C LEU A 7 8.04 25.78 34.53
N HIS A 8 7.68 26.07 33.25
CA HIS A 8 8.58 26.56 32.20
C HIS A 8 9.91 25.78 32.20
N PRO A 9 9.87 24.42 32.00
CA PRO A 9 11.06 23.61 32.10
C PRO A 9 12.05 23.93 30.98
N ASP A 10 13.33 23.87 31.27
CA ASP A 10 14.39 24.02 30.24
C ASP A 10 14.45 22.80 29.28
N VAL A 11 14.12 21.63 29.79
CA VAL A 11 14.18 20.36 29.05
C VAL A 11 12.93 19.52 29.35
N VAL A 12 12.37 18.92 28.30
CA VAL A 12 11.25 17.98 28.39
C VAL A 12 11.71 16.63 27.83
N ILE A 13 11.54 15.56 28.60
CA ILE A 13 11.79 14.18 28.16
C ILE A 13 10.44 13.54 27.89
N MET A 14 10.27 12.92 26.73
CA MET A 14 9.04 12.24 26.36
C MET A 14 9.26 11.11 25.36
N PRO A 15 8.43 10.05 25.38
CA PRO A 15 8.48 9.02 24.32
C PRO A 15 8.00 9.59 22.97
N VAL A 16 8.55 9.05 21.90
CA VAL A 16 8.15 9.40 20.51
C VAL A 16 6.68 9.04 20.26
N HIS A 17 6.24 7.89 20.78
CA HIS A 17 4.85 7.45 20.65
C HIS A 17 4.10 7.64 21.95
N MET A 18 3.23 8.63 21.98
CA MET A 18 2.31 8.87 23.09
C MET A 18 0.86 8.67 22.62
N THR A 19 0.02 8.16 23.51
CA THR A 19 -1.39 7.85 23.21
C THR A 19 -2.21 9.08 22.82
N PHE A 20 -1.80 10.27 23.26
CA PHE A 20 -2.60 11.51 23.14
C PHE A 20 -1.86 12.66 22.44
N TRP A 21 -0.53 12.62 22.36
CA TRP A 21 0.32 13.67 21.81
C TRP A 21 1.49 13.05 21.07
N ASN A 22 1.73 13.49 19.86
CA ASN A 22 3.06 13.28 19.30
C ASN A 22 3.99 14.44 19.72
N PRO A 23 5.31 14.25 19.69
CA PRO A 23 6.26 15.30 20.07
C PRO A 23 6.11 16.58 19.24
N GLU A 24 5.81 16.44 17.97
CA GLU A 24 5.66 17.56 17.03
C GLU A 24 4.45 18.44 17.38
N ASP A 25 3.30 17.84 17.69
CA ASP A 25 2.11 18.56 18.13
C ASP A 25 2.37 19.34 19.41
N LEU A 26 3.09 18.72 20.37
CA LEU A 26 3.44 19.37 21.63
C LEU A 26 4.37 20.56 21.41
N ILE A 27 5.40 20.42 20.57
CA ILE A 27 6.34 21.47 20.24
C ILE A 27 5.62 22.63 19.55
N ASN A 28 4.80 22.32 18.54
CA ASN A 28 4.02 23.31 17.80
C ASN A 28 2.98 24.03 18.68
N TYR A 29 2.49 23.37 19.72
CA TYR A 29 1.61 23.98 20.72
C TYR A 29 2.36 24.96 21.66
N LEU A 30 3.57 24.60 22.10
CA LEU A 30 4.34 25.37 23.09
C LEU A 30 5.08 26.57 22.47
N LEU A 31 5.61 26.43 21.25
CA LEU A 31 6.39 27.48 20.59
C LEU A 31 5.65 28.82 20.46
N PRO A 32 4.39 28.88 19.99
CA PRO A 32 3.66 30.14 19.87
C PRO A 32 3.35 30.80 21.21
N ARG A 33 3.42 30.05 22.34
CA ARG A 33 3.21 30.55 23.71
C ARG A 33 4.49 31.07 24.35
N GLY A 34 5.60 31.09 23.62
CA GLY A 34 6.89 31.51 24.15
C GLY A 34 7.53 30.49 25.10
N ILE A 35 6.98 29.27 25.17
CA ILE A 35 7.50 28.16 25.97
C ILE A 35 8.37 27.32 25.05
N CYS A 36 9.66 27.41 25.13
CA CYS A 36 10.61 26.82 24.19
C CYS A 36 11.58 25.87 24.90
N PRO A 37 11.12 24.78 25.54
CA PRO A 37 12.03 23.81 26.12
C PRO A 37 12.80 23.06 25.02
N ARG A 38 13.93 22.46 25.38
CA ARG A 38 14.57 21.43 24.56
C ARG A 38 13.91 20.08 24.81
N PHE A 39 13.79 19.28 23.76
CA PHE A 39 13.17 17.98 23.85
C PHE A 39 14.20 16.86 23.72
N VAL A 40 14.13 15.89 24.62
CA VAL A 40 14.80 14.61 24.55
C VAL A 40 13.74 13.55 24.29
N LEU A 41 13.80 12.90 23.13
CA LEU A 41 12.80 11.92 22.72
C LEU A 41 13.30 10.50 22.95
N LEU A 42 12.44 9.65 23.48
CA LEU A 42 12.70 8.22 23.70
C LEU A 42 12.02 7.43 22.58
N SER A 43 12.81 6.70 21.78
CA SER A 43 12.33 5.87 20.68
C SER A 43 12.29 4.41 21.09
N ASP A 44 11.27 3.69 20.67
CA ASP A 44 11.13 2.23 20.82
C ASP A 44 11.74 1.43 19.65
N GLY A 45 12.67 2.03 18.92
CA GLY A 45 13.35 1.43 17.77
C GLY A 45 12.75 1.83 16.41
N ALA A 46 11.70 2.64 16.38
CA ALA A 46 11.20 3.25 15.14
C ALA A 46 12.00 4.53 14.81
N GLU A 47 12.35 4.73 13.55
CA GLU A 47 12.90 6.00 13.08
C GLU A 47 11.81 7.07 13.19
N ALA A 48 11.94 7.97 14.16
CA ALA A 48 11.07 9.14 14.25
C ALA A 48 11.66 10.25 13.37
N VAL A 49 11.00 10.58 12.29
CA VAL A 49 11.31 11.75 11.47
C VAL A 49 10.53 12.93 12.04
N ILE A 50 11.23 13.91 12.58
CA ILE A 50 10.65 15.18 13.04
C ILE A 50 11.13 16.27 12.09
N GLU A 51 10.20 16.95 11.45
CA GLU A 51 10.48 17.92 10.40
C GLU A 51 10.14 19.36 10.83
N GLY A 52 10.67 20.33 10.10
CA GLY A 52 10.31 21.74 10.25
C GLY A 52 10.84 22.42 11.52
N ALA A 53 10.08 23.37 12.05
CA ALA A 53 10.45 24.14 13.24
C ALA A 53 10.59 23.28 14.50
N ALA A 54 9.87 22.17 14.57
CA ALA A 54 9.94 21.21 15.68
C ALA A 54 11.30 20.50 15.74
N ALA A 55 11.90 20.17 14.60
CA ALA A 55 13.19 19.49 14.54
C ALA A 55 14.34 20.29 15.19
N VAL A 56 14.27 21.61 15.13
CA VAL A 56 15.28 22.51 15.74
C VAL A 56 15.29 22.43 17.27
N LYS A 57 14.18 22.05 17.88
CA LYS A 57 14.03 21.95 19.34
C LYS A 57 14.29 20.55 19.89
N VAL A 58 14.35 19.55 19.04
CA VAL A 58 14.71 18.18 19.44
C VAL A 58 16.23 18.07 19.53
N GLN A 59 16.73 17.81 20.74
CA GLN A 59 18.16 17.71 20.99
C GLN A 59 18.69 16.33 20.73
N GLN A 60 17.98 15.30 21.14
CA GLN A 60 18.44 13.94 21.01
C GLN A 60 17.28 12.95 20.92
N LEU A 61 17.43 11.98 20.01
CA LEU A 61 16.59 10.81 19.93
C LEU A 61 17.35 9.63 20.57
N LEU A 62 16.89 9.16 21.72
CA LEU A 62 17.49 8.00 22.36
C LEU A 62 16.84 6.71 21.79
N PRO A 63 17.64 5.75 21.29
CA PRO A 63 17.14 4.59 20.59
C PRO A 63 16.49 3.52 21.49
N ASP A 64 16.31 3.83 22.78
CA ASP A 64 15.84 2.88 23.77
C ASP A 64 14.68 3.49 24.57
N ALA A 65 13.57 2.75 24.68
CA ALA A 65 12.42 3.18 25.46
C ALA A 65 12.73 3.28 26.98
N MET A 66 13.81 2.61 27.42
CA MET A 66 14.33 2.62 28.79
C MET A 66 15.86 2.82 28.78
N PRO A 67 16.34 4.03 28.42
CA PRO A 67 17.79 4.31 28.41
C PRO A 67 18.36 4.25 29.82
N SER A 68 19.65 3.98 29.94
CA SER A 68 20.33 4.00 31.24
C SER A 68 20.33 5.42 31.83
N ASP A 69 20.35 5.52 33.18
CA ASP A 69 20.37 6.79 33.90
C ASP A 69 21.51 7.72 33.41
N ALA A 70 22.66 7.14 33.07
CA ALA A 70 23.81 7.90 32.57
C ALA A 70 23.55 8.50 31.19
N MET A 71 22.85 7.78 30.28
CA MET A 71 22.47 8.31 28.97
C MET A 71 21.42 9.41 29.08
N LEU A 72 20.42 9.23 29.94
CA LEU A 72 19.42 10.25 30.25
C LEU A 72 20.07 11.51 30.84
N LEU A 73 20.92 11.37 31.82
CA LEU A 73 21.59 12.49 32.47
C LEU A 73 22.43 13.28 31.48
N HIS A 74 23.21 12.60 30.62
CA HIS A 74 24.02 13.23 29.59
C HIS A 74 23.16 13.99 28.58
N ALA A 75 22.05 13.39 28.09
CA ALA A 75 21.14 14.02 27.14
C ALA A 75 20.48 15.29 27.73
N VAL A 76 20.07 15.23 29.00
CA VAL A 76 19.46 16.37 29.71
C VAL A 76 20.47 17.51 29.93
N GLU A 77 21.70 17.18 30.34
CA GLU A 77 22.77 18.19 30.54
C GLU A 77 23.13 18.87 29.21
N GLU A 78 23.21 18.14 28.12
CA GLU A 78 23.51 18.69 26.80
C GLU A 78 22.37 19.59 26.31
N ALA A 79 21.11 19.12 26.41
CA ALA A 79 19.94 19.90 26.08
C ALA A 79 19.83 21.18 26.92
N GLY A 80 20.11 21.10 28.23
CA GLY A 80 20.10 22.25 29.13
C GLY A 80 21.20 23.28 28.87
N ARG A 81 22.38 22.85 28.38
CA ARG A 81 23.46 23.78 27.96
C ARG A 81 23.02 24.58 26.75
N LEU A 82 22.42 23.96 25.76
CA LEU A 82 21.96 24.63 24.53
C LEU A 82 20.78 25.56 24.79
N GLN A 83 19.89 25.21 25.71
CA GLN A 83 18.79 26.08 26.11
C GLN A 83 19.25 27.42 26.69
N LYS A 84 20.31 27.42 27.50
CA LYS A 84 20.89 28.65 28.09
C LYS A 84 21.50 29.60 27.09
N HIS A 85 21.89 29.11 25.89
CA HIS A 85 22.46 29.95 24.81
C HIS A 85 21.39 30.62 23.93
N GLU A 86 20.14 30.11 23.94
CA GLU A 86 19.05 30.58 23.08
C GLU A 86 18.01 31.48 23.76
N THR A 87 18.17 31.82 25.04
CA THR A 87 17.20 32.66 25.80
C THR A 87 17.19 34.13 25.33
N GLY A 88 16.91 34.31 24.02
CA GLY A 88 16.28 35.54 23.54
C GLY A 88 14.76 35.26 23.53
N ALA A 89 14.04 35.96 24.39
CA ALA A 89 12.61 35.79 24.58
C ALA A 89 11.84 35.74 23.24
N VAL A 90 11.30 34.59 22.91
CA VAL A 90 10.23 34.50 21.89
C VAL A 90 9.01 35.15 22.54
N ARG A 91 8.67 36.36 22.11
CA ARG A 91 7.40 36.99 22.50
C ARG A 91 6.24 36.15 21.99
N PRO A 92 5.17 35.95 22.75
CA PRO A 92 3.95 35.36 22.23
C PRO A 92 3.51 36.16 21.01
N PRO A 93 2.91 35.53 20.01
CA PRO A 93 2.49 36.19 18.79
C PRO A 93 1.52 37.35 19.15
N GLU A 94 1.82 38.57 18.71
CA GLU A 94 0.96 39.76 18.90
C GLU A 94 -0.31 39.70 18.03
N ASN A 95 -0.44 38.63 17.20
CA ASN A 95 -1.56 38.48 16.28
C ASN A 95 -2.78 37.87 17.02
N GLU A 96 -3.84 38.61 17.06
CA GLU A 96 -5.11 38.23 17.70
C GLU A 96 -5.71 36.95 17.14
N TYR A 97 -5.58 36.74 15.82
CA TYR A 97 -6.01 35.49 15.15
C TYR A 97 -5.28 34.26 15.63
N VAL A 98 -3.96 34.37 15.79
CA VAL A 98 -3.15 33.24 16.27
C VAL A 98 -3.55 32.88 17.69
N GLN A 99 -3.76 33.88 18.55
CA GLN A 99 -4.15 33.65 19.94
C GLN A 99 -5.53 33.01 20.03
N HIS A 100 -6.49 33.52 19.24
CA HIS A 100 -7.83 32.97 19.19
C HIS A 100 -7.83 31.50 18.67
N SER A 101 -7.12 31.24 17.60
CA SER A 101 -6.99 29.88 17.06
C SER A 101 -6.39 28.89 18.05
N LEU A 102 -5.44 29.35 18.88
CA LEU A 102 -4.85 28.52 19.93
C LEU A 102 -5.86 28.23 21.07
N GLU A 103 -6.67 29.22 21.45
CA GLU A 103 -7.74 29.02 22.47
C GLU A 103 -8.78 28.00 21.98
N VAL A 104 -9.18 28.07 20.71
CA VAL A 104 -10.08 27.08 20.09
C VAL A 104 -9.44 25.68 20.10
N MET A 105 -8.17 25.58 19.70
CA MET A 105 -7.43 24.32 19.67
C MET A 105 -7.32 23.67 21.07
N GLU A 106 -7.10 24.45 22.12
CA GLU A 106 -7.06 23.96 23.51
C GLU A 106 -8.37 23.29 23.93
N LEU A 107 -9.50 23.89 23.57
CA LEU A 107 -10.82 23.34 23.85
C LEU A 107 -11.06 22.05 23.08
N LEU A 108 -10.69 22.02 21.80
CA LEU A 108 -10.84 20.83 20.95
C LEU A 108 -9.94 19.69 21.39
N MET A 109 -8.78 19.98 21.97
CA MET A 109 -7.87 18.96 22.51
C MET A 109 -8.26 18.48 23.90
N GLY A 110 -9.26 19.12 24.53
CA GLY A 110 -9.68 18.79 25.89
C GLY A 110 -8.65 19.18 26.96
N LEU A 111 -7.80 20.17 26.68
CA LEU A 111 -6.76 20.64 27.59
C LEU A 111 -7.33 21.49 28.70
N VAL A 112 -8.46 22.14 28.46
CA VAL A 112 -9.19 22.93 29.44
C VAL A 112 -10.32 22.08 30.01
N PRO A 113 -10.33 21.78 31.31
CA PRO A 113 -11.39 20.99 31.94
C PRO A 113 -12.74 21.72 31.82
N VAL A 114 -13.70 21.09 31.16
CA VAL A 114 -15.06 21.63 31.03
C VAL A 114 -15.69 21.75 32.42
N GLY A 115 -16.23 22.92 32.73
CA GLY A 115 -16.83 23.21 34.04
C GLY A 115 -15.97 24.03 35.00
N THR A 116 -14.74 24.36 34.60
CA THR A 116 -13.90 25.32 35.37
C THR A 116 -14.24 26.76 34.99
N GLY A 117 -13.99 27.70 35.88
CA GLY A 117 -14.15 29.13 35.58
C GLY A 117 -13.26 29.61 34.42
N SER A 118 -12.12 28.94 34.20
CA SER A 118 -11.22 29.18 33.08
C SER A 118 -11.88 28.80 31.73
N ALA A 119 -12.56 27.63 31.64
CA ALA A 119 -13.27 27.23 30.44
C ALA A 119 -14.42 28.22 30.12
N GLN A 120 -15.19 28.66 31.11
CA GLN A 120 -16.26 29.65 30.91
C GLN A 120 -15.73 31.00 30.42
N GLN A 121 -14.55 31.43 30.88
CA GLN A 121 -13.94 32.68 30.47
C GLN A 121 -13.41 32.60 29.04
N GLN A 122 -12.74 31.48 28.66
CA GLN A 122 -12.32 31.25 27.27
C GLN A 122 -13.51 31.11 26.32
N PHE A 123 -14.57 30.42 26.78
CA PHE A 123 -15.81 30.24 26.03
C PHE A 123 -16.50 31.56 25.70
N GLY A 124 -16.44 32.54 26.59
CA GLY A 124 -16.98 33.88 26.36
C GLY A 124 -16.23 34.68 25.28
N ARG A 125 -15.07 34.22 24.84
CA ARG A 125 -14.29 34.84 23.77
C ARG A 125 -14.53 34.20 22.38
N LEU A 126 -15.16 33.02 22.34
CA LEU A 126 -15.49 32.38 21.07
C LEU A 126 -16.62 33.10 20.35
N HIS A 127 -16.54 33.20 19.04
CA HIS A 127 -17.60 33.80 18.21
C HIS A 127 -18.85 32.91 18.18
N VAL A 128 -18.68 31.59 18.28
CA VAL A 128 -19.79 30.64 18.39
C VAL A 128 -20.48 30.70 19.75
N GLY A 129 -19.82 31.26 20.77
CA GLY A 129 -20.39 31.42 22.13
C GLY A 129 -20.77 30.09 22.79
N SER A 130 -21.91 30.04 23.48
CA SER A 130 -22.43 28.84 24.15
C SER A 130 -23.32 27.96 23.29
N GLN A 131 -23.34 28.16 22.00
CA GLN A 131 -24.18 27.39 21.08
C GLN A 131 -23.61 26.01 20.82
N GLU A 132 -24.47 25.06 20.45
CA GLU A 132 -24.04 23.80 19.88
C GLU A 132 -23.46 24.07 18.51
N CYS A 133 -22.36 23.33 18.16
CA CYS A 133 -21.63 23.58 16.94
C CYS A 133 -21.52 22.35 16.07
N TRP A 134 -21.64 22.53 14.76
CA TRP A 134 -21.10 21.63 13.78
C TRP A 134 -19.56 21.69 13.82
N ILE A 135 -18.92 20.53 13.73
CA ILE A 135 -17.46 20.43 13.68
C ILE A 135 -17.09 19.91 12.28
N LEU A 136 -16.30 20.67 11.55
CA LEU A 136 -15.79 20.31 10.23
C LEU A 136 -14.27 20.24 10.32
N LEU A 137 -13.70 19.09 9.96
CA LEU A 137 -12.26 18.91 9.80
C LEU A 137 -11.92 18.82 8.31
N GLY A 138 -11.33 19.90 7.77
CA GLY A 138 -10.83 19.96 6.39
C GLY A 138 -9.40 19.44 6.33
N SER A 139 -9.11 18.55 5.36
CA SER A 139 -7.76 18.03 5.11
C SER A 139 -7.38 18.15 3.65
N GLN A 140 -6.12 18.45 3.41
CA GLN A 140 -5.48 18.43 2.09
C GLN A 140 -4.69 17.13 1.91
N PRO A 141 -4.52 16.63 0.68
CA PRO A 141 -3.76 15.40 0.44
C PRO A 141 -2.26 15.55 0.71
N ASP A 142 -1.62 16.70 0.43
CA ASP A 142 -0.21 17.00 0.74
C ASP A 142 0.25 18.30 0.03
N PRO A 143 1.09 19.17 0.64
CA PRO A 143 1.34 19.29 2.07
C PRO A 143 0.12 19.86 2.80
N GLY A 144 -0.09 19.50 4.06
CA GLY A 144 -1.15 20.09 4.89
C GLY A 144 -1.01 21.61 5.07
N PHE A 145 -1.91 22.22 5.86
CA PHE A 145 -1.86 23.64 6.15
C PHE A 145 -0.54 24.03 6.83
N SER A 146 0.03 25.15 6.42
CA SER A 146 1.17 25.73 7.13
C SER A 146 0.78 26.06 8.58
N SER A 147 1.69 25.85 9.51
CA SER A 147 1.55 26.37 10.88
C SER A 147 1.78 27.89 10.96
N ASP A 148 2.10 28.54 9.85
CA ASP A 148 2.21 29.99 9.76
C ASP A 148 0.81 30.62 9.66
N TYR A 149 0.24 30.91 10.81
CA TYR A 149 -1.09 31.54 10.92
C TYR A 149 -1.15 32.93 10.26
N ALA A 150 -0.03 33.66 10.22
CA ALA A 150 -0.01 34.97 9.58
C ALA A 150 -0.25 34.87 8.07
N ALA A 151 0.27 33.84 7.42
CA ALA A 151 0.02 33.57 6.01
C ALA A 151 -1.43 33.14 5.74
N LEU A 152 -2.13 32.59 6.74
CA LEU A 152 -3.51 32.12 6.61
C LEU A 152 -4.57 33.13 7.08
N GLU A 153 -4.17 34.26 7.64
CA GLU A 153 -5.07 35.26 8.21
C GLU A 153 -6.12 35.75 7.20
N SER A 154 -5.69 36.10 5.99
CA SER A 154 -6.61 36.55 4.94
C SER A 154 -7.61 35.46 4.57
N PHE A 155 -7.13 34.21 4.40
CA PHE A 155 -8.00 33.06 4.12
C PHE A 155 -9.03 32.82 5.23
N PHE A 156 -8.64 32.86 6.50
CA PHE A 156 -9.55 32.66 7.63
C PHE A 156 -10.59 33.78 7.73
N SER A 157 -10.21 35.04 7.50
CA SER A 157 -11.11 36.18 7.48
C SER A 157 -12.17 36.03 6.39
N GLU A 158 -11.76 35.71 5.17
CA GLU A 158 -12.65 35.51 4.03
C GLU A 158 -13.52 34.24 4.21
N LEU A 159 -12.99 33.17 4.80
CA LEU A 159 -13.73 31.96 5.11
C LEU A 159 -14.82 32.23 6.16
N THR A 160 -14.51 33.03 7.20
CA THR A 160 -15.50 33.47 8.19
C THR A 160 -16.61 34.28 7.52
N ALA A 161 -16.28 35.20 6.63
CA ALA A 161 -17.25 35.97 5.87
C ALA A 161 -18.11 35.09 4.94
N LEU A 162 -17.51 34.10 4.29
CA LEU A 162 -18.20 33.13 3.44
C LEU A 162 -19.24 32.32 4.22
N LEU A 163 -18.90 31.86 5.42
CA LEU A 163 -19.76 30.99 6.25
C LEU A 163 -20.79 31.76 7.08
N ARG A 164 -20.71 33.09 7.14
CA ARG A 164 -21.62 33.95 7.91
C ARG A 164 -23.12 33.69 7.67
N PRO A 165 -23.59 33.34 6.46
CA PRO A 165 -25.00 33.00 6.26
C PRO A 165 -25.47 31.76 7.02
N LEU A 166 -24.56 30.84 7.39
CA LEU A 166 -24.85 29.64 8.16
C LEU A 166 -24.87 29.90 9.67
N GLY A 167 -24.03 30.83 10.14
CA GLY A 167 -23.90 31.14 11.56
C GLY A 167 -22.54 31.74 11.91
N ASN A 168 -22.31 31.94 13.20
CA ASN A 168 -20.99 32.34 13.70
C ASN A 168 -20.00 31.17 13.59
N THR A 169 -18.75 31.50 13.33
CA THR A 169 -17.69 30.51 13.13
C THR A 169 -16.46 30.84 13.94
N ASP A 170 -15.80 29.81 14.43
CA ASP A 170 -14.42 29.85 14.91
C ASP A 170 -13.57 28.88 14.11
N ILE A 171 -12.37 29.31 13.74
CA ILE A 171 -11.50 28.58 12.82
C ILE A 171 -10.12 28.41 13.45
N CYS A 172 -9.55 27.21 13.37
CA CYS A 172 -8.17 26.97 13.80
C CYS A 172 -7.51 25.89 12.92
N ILE A 173 -6.20 25.79 13.01
CA ILE A 173 -5.49 24.61 12.54
C ILE A 173 -5.42 23.61 13.70
N TYR A 174 -5.98 22.45 13.44
CA TYR A 174 -6.05 21.34 14.38
C TYR A 174 -5.04 20.26 13.93
N ARG A 175 -4.72 19.31 14.78
CA ARG A 175 -3.76 18.22 14.58
C ARG A 175 -3.48 17.87 13.12
N ASP A 176 -2.25 17.49 12.81
CA ASP A 176 -1.82 17.10 11.45
C ASP A 176 -2.17 18.15 10.38
N GLN A 177 -2.07 19.43 10.77
CA GLN A 177 -2.33 20.59 9.91
C GLN A 177 -3.73 20.56 9.25
N ASN A 178 -4.75 20.13 9.97
CA ASN A 178 -6.12 20.14 9.52
C ASN A 178 -6.80 21.47 9.79
N LEU A 179 -7.56 21.97 8.84
CA LEU A 179 -8.48 23.08 9.07
C LEU A 179 -9.63 22.59 9.95
N CYS A 180 -9.83 23.19 11.12
CA CYS A 180 -11.00 22.94 11.93
C CYS A 180 -11.92 24.17 11.91
N ILE A 181 -13.18 23.96 11.58
CA ILE A 181 -14.22 24.97 11.57
C ILE A 181 -15.28 24.55 12.59
N LEU A 182 -15.50 25.39 13.59
CA LEU A 182 -16.65 25.32 14.47
C LEU A 182 -17.71 26.26 13.89
N LEU A 183 -18.88 25.73 13.56
CA LEU A 183 -19.99 26.50 13.02
C LEU A 183 -21.17 26.41 13.97
N ALA A 184 -21.64 27.55 14.48
CA ALA A 184 -22.79 27.59 15.38
C ALA A 184 -24.03 26.99 14.72
N GLY A 185 -24.65 26.00 15.38
CA GLY A 185 -25.88 25.33 14.95
C GLY A 185 -27.08 26.19 15.30
N GLY A 186 -27.57 26.98 14.34
CA GLY A 186 -28.73 27.84 14.55
C GLY A 186 -29.90 27.59 13.64
N GLN A 187 -29.78 26.60 12.74
CA GLN A 187 -30.81 26.30 11.76
C GLN A 187 -31.44 24.93 12.02
N ASP A 188 -32.75 24.86 11.88
CA ASP A 188 -33.52 23.60 12.00
C ASP A 188 -33.24 22.59 10.84
N VAL A 189 -32.47 23.01 9.84
CA VAL A 189 -32.17 22.23 8.65
C VAL A 189 -30.65 22.05 8.52
N GLU A 190 -30.24 20.82 8.28
CA GLU A 190 -28.83 20.48 8.01
C GLU A 190 -28.35 21.17 6.72
N PRO A 191 -27.21 21.87 6.72
CA PRO A 191 -26.64 22.49 5.54
C PRO A 191 -26.32 21.49 4.42
N ASP A 192 -26.42 21.91 3.16
CA ASP A 192 -25.85 21.14 2.05
C ASP A 192 -24.31 21.22 2.12
N TRP A 193 -23.73 20.25 2.79
CA TRP A 193 -22.28 20.21 3.02
C TRP A 193 -21.46 20.10 1.73
N ASN A 194 -21.98 19.46 0.68
CA ASN A 194 -21.26 19.37 -0.59
C ASN A 194 -21.20 20.73 -1.30
N PHE A 195 -22.28 21.49 -1.26
CA PHE A 195 -22.29 22.84 -1.77
C PHE A 195 -21.29 23.74 -1.02
N TRP A 196 -21.33 23.74 0.32
CA TRP A 196 -20.44 24.59 1.11
C TRP A 196 -18.98 24.16 1.00
N ALA A 197 -18.67 22.89 1.00
CA ALA A 197 -17.32 22.39 0.75
C ALA A 197 -16.78 22.80 -0.62
N GLY A 198 -17.65 22.84 -1.64
CA GLY A 198 -17.32 23.39 -2.96
C GLY A 198 -16.97 24.88 -2.90
N GLN A 199 -17.73 25.68 -2.15
CA GLN A 199 -17.45 27.11 -1.96
C GLN A 199 -16.15 27.34 -1.18
N ILE A 200 -15.90 26.56 -0.14
CA ILE A 200 -14.65 26.63 0.65
C ILE A 200 -13.45 26.29 -0.25
N ASN A 201 -13.56 25.24 -1.07
CA ASN A 201 -12.49 24.86 -1.99
C ASN A 201 -12.26 25.91 -3.09
N ALA A 202 -13.30 26.57 -3.56
CA ALA A 202 -13.16 27.68 -4.50
C ALA A 202 -12.40 28.87 -3.89
N LEU A 203 -12.68 29.18 -2.62
CA LEU A 203 -11.94 30.18 -1.86
C LEU A 203 -10.48 29.75 -1.62
N ALA A 204 -10.27 28.50 -1.18
CA ALA A 204 -8.93 27.95 -0.94
C ALA A 204 -8.04 28.04 -2.18
N ALA A 205 -8.59 27.75 -3.36
CA ALA A 205 -7.86 27.88 -4.63
C ALA A 205 -7.38 29.32 -4.91
N GLN A 206 -8.13 30.34 -4.48
CA GLN A 206 -7.72 31.74 -4.62
C GLN A 206 -6.50 32.08 -3.76
N HIS A 207 -6.34 31.37 -2.63
CA HIS A 207 -5.20 31.47 -1.73
C HIS A 207 -4.08 30.47 -2.02
N ALA A 208 -4.07 29.84 -3.20
CA ALA A 208 -3.13 28.79 -3.60
C ALA A 208 -3.08 27.58 -2.65
N LEU A 209 -4.16 27.33 -1.94
CA LEU A 209 -4.34 26.15 -1.10
C LEU A 209 -4.90 24.98 -1.94
N GLY A 210 -4.49 23.77 -1.60
CA GLY A 210 -4.96 22.56 -2.26
C GLY A 210 -6.44 22.26 -2.04
N GLN A 211 -6.99 21.34 -2.83
CA GLN A 211 -8.34 20.88 -2.64
C GLN A 211 -8.49 20.14 -1.31
N MET A 212 -9.50 20.50 -0.54
CA MET A 212 -9.80 19.91 0.76
C MET A 212 -10.96 18.93 0.69
N THR A 213 -10.90 17.92 1.53
CA THR A 213 -12.02 17.05 1.88
C THR A 213 -12.41 17.29 3.32
N PHE A 214 -13.72 17.16 3.65
CA PHE A 214 -14.26 17.54 4.95
C PHE A 214 -14.86 16.34 5.68
N ASP A 215 -14.42 16.12 6.92
CA ASP A 215 -15.05 15.19 7.85
C ASP A 215 -15.91 16.01 8.81
N ILE A 216 -17.22 15.71 8.89
CA ILE A 216 -18.22 16.59 9.51
C ILE A 216 -19.01 15.83 10.56
N SER A 217 -19.29 16.44 11.71
CA SER A 217 -20.17 15.87 12.72
C SER A 217 -21.58 15.58 12.16
N ASP A 218 -22.27 14.58 12.73
CA ASP A 218 -23.64 14.22 12.25
C ASP A 218 -24.70 15.23 12.69
N VAL A 219 -24.44 15.93 13.79
CA VAL A 219 -25.32 16.93 14.41
C VAL A 219 -24.47 18.03 15.04
N PRO A 220 -25.05 19.21 15.33
CA PRO A 220 -24.38 20.19 16.19
C PRO A 220 -24.18 19.61 17.59
N LEU A 221 -23.05 19.92 18.21
CA LEU A 221 -22.63 19.32 19.49
C LEU A 221 -22.27 20.39 20.51
N PRO A 222 -22.63 20.18 21.79
CA PRO A 222 -22.21 21.05 22.87
C PRO A 222 -20.72 20.87 23.20
N LEU A 223 -20.09 21.90 23.76
CA LEU A 223 -18.66 21.95 24.09
C LEU A 223 -18.09 20.67 24.73
N PRO A 224 -18.73 20.03 25.71
CA PRO A 224 -18.17 18.85 26.36
C PRO A 224 -17.89 17.68 25.40
N GLN A 225 -18.53 17.67 24.26
CA GLN A 225 -18.43 16.60 23.24
C GLN A 225 -17.42 16.91 22.12
N TRP A 226 -16.93 18.15 22.00
CA TRP A 226 -16.07 18.57 20.90
C TRP A 226 -14.80 17.74 20.80
N HIS A 227 -14.10 17.52 21.91
CA HIS A 227 -12.89 16.73 21.94
C HIS A 227 -13.11 15.27 21.44
N SER A 228 -14.15 14.61 21.98
CA SER A 228 -14.48 13.24 21.58
C SER A 228 -14.89 13.16 20.13
N GLN A 229 -15.63 14.16 19.64
CA GLN A 229 -16.06 14.23 18.26
C GLN A 229 -14.89 14.44 17.29
N CYS A 230 -13.97 15.36 17.61
CA CYS A 230 -12.76 15.54 16.77
C CYS A 230 -11.96 14.25 16.66
N ARG A 231 -11.80 13.50 17.74
CA ARG A 231 -11.15 12.18 17.67
C ARG A 231 -11.92 11.20 16.79
N GLN A 232 -13.24 11.18 16.89
CA GLN A 232 -14.08 10.32 16.04
C GLN A 232 -13.96 10.71 14.57
N LEU A 233 -13.92 11.99 14.24
CA LEU A 233 -13.72 12.47 12.85
C LEU A 233 -12.34 12.12 12.31
N LEU A 234 -11.29 12.20 13.14
CA LEU A 234 -9.95 11.76 12.73
C LEU A 234 -9.89 10.25 12.45
N GLU A 235 -10.59 9.42 13.26
CA GLU A 235 -10.72 7.99 12.98
C GLU A 235 -11.55 7.72 11.70
N LEU A 236 -12.62 8.50 11.51
CA LEU A 236 -13.44 8.44 10.30
C LEU A 236 -12.63 8.72 9.04
N ARG A 237 -11.66 9.63 9.11
CA ARG A 237 -10.75 9.97 8.01
C ARG A 237 -9.99 8.77 7.46
N LYS A 238 -9.59 7.82 8.30
CA LYS A 238 -8.91 6.59 7.87
C LYS A 238 -9.75 5.80 6.86
N GLN A 239 -11.07 5.94 6.92
CA GLN A 239 -12.00 5.27 6.01
C GLN A 239 -12.04 5.92 4.62
N ARG A 240 -11.50 7.15 4.46
CA ARG A 240 -11.35 7.81 3.16
C ARG A 240 -10.45 7.07 2.20
N PHE A 241 -9.61 6.20 2.71
CA PHE A 241 -8.85 5.29 1.86
C PHE A 241 -9.76 4.39 1.02
N PHE A 242 -10.91 3.98 1.58
CA PHE A 242 -11.88 3.08 0.92
C PHE A 242 -12.94 3.83 0.15
N PHE A 243 -13.31 5.02 0.64
CA PHE A 243 -14.41 5.82 0.13
C PHE A 243 -14.07 7.30 0.29
N SER A 244 -13.95 8.02 -0.81
CA SER A 244 -13.39 9.38 -0.84
C SER A 244 -14.40 10.44 -1.30
N PRO A 245 -15.55 10.64 -0.60
CA PRO A 245 -16.45 11.73 -0.93
C PRO A 245 -15.83 13.08 -0.52
N LEU A 246 -16.33 14.16 -1.10
CA LEU A 246 -15.94 15.52 -0.71
C LEU A 246 -16.24 15.80 0.77
N CYS A 247 -17.43 15.41 1.23
CA CYS A 247 -17.87 15.47 2.62
C CYS A 247 -18.17 14.07 3.14
N LEU A 248 -17.67 13.73 4.34
CA LEU A 248 -17.93 12.47 5.01
C LEU A 248 -18.46 12.72 6.41
N GLN A 249 -19.56 12.05 6.75
CA GLN A 249 -20.17 12.07 8.08
C GLN A 249 -20.18 10.67 8.67
N PRO A 250 -20.09 10.51 10.00
CA PRO A 250 -20.16 9.19 10.66
C PRO A 250 -21.37 8.37 10.23
N LYS A 251 -22.58 8.97 10.15
CA LYS A 251 -23.81 8.32 9.71
C LYS A 251 -23.71 7.72 8.29
N MET A 252 -22.98 8.39 7.40
CA MET A 252 -22.77 7.91 6.03
C MET A 252 -21.84 6.70 6.00
N ALA A 253 -20.74 6.76 6.75
CA ALA A 253 -19.76 5.67 6.81
C ALA A 253 -20.38 4.36 7.31
N PHE A 254 -21.26 4.42 8.33
CA PHE A 254 -22.00 3.25 8.80
C PHE A 254 -22.95 2.68 7.76
N SER A 255 -23.58 3.51 6.94
CA SER A 255 -24.53 3.09 5.91
C SER A 255 -23.86 2.33 4.76
N TYR A 256 -22.58 2.60 4.48
CA TYR A 256 -21.82 1.97 3.40
C TYR A 256 -21.11 0.69 3.82
N ARG A 257 -20.97 0.43 5.13
CA ARG A 257 -20.21 -0.72 5.63
C ARG A 257 -21.00 -2.02 5.46
N VAL A 258 -20.51 -2.92 4.61
CA VAL A 258 -21.05 -4.26 4.44
C VAL A 258 -20.06 -5.27 5.05
N PRO A 259 -20.50 -6.11 5.98
CA PRO A 259 -19.65 -7.18 6.52
C PRO A 259 -19.23 -8.15 5.43
N VAL A 260 -17.95 -8.37 5.31
CA VAL A 260 -17.38 -9.33 4.36
C VAL A 260 -16.97 -10.58 5.11
N THR A 261 -17.55 -11.74 4.75
CA THR A 261 -17.21 -13.01 5.38
C THR A 261 -15.91 -13.57 4.82
N GLN A 262 -15.11 -14.22 5.67
CA GLN A 262 -13.88 -14.90 5.24
C GLN A 262 -14.15 -15.96 4.16
N GLN A 263 -15.27 -16.66 4.25
CA GLN A 263 -15.66 -17.67 3.26
C GLN A 263 -15.84 -17.07 1.88
N LEU A 264 -16.56 -15.95 1.76
CA LEU A 264 -16.80 -15.28 0.48
C LEU A 264 -15.48 -14.74 -0.12
N LEU A 265 -14.58 -14.18 0.70
CA LEU A 265 -13.26 -13.77 0.26
C LEU A 265 -12.46 -14.95 -0.29
N HIS A 266 -12.47 -16.08 0.43
CA HIS A 266 -11.76 -17.27 0.01
C HIS A 266 -12.29 -17.84 -1.30
N GLU A 267 -13.61 -17.89 -1.50
CA GLU A 267 -14.24 -18.30 -2.75
C GLU A 267 -13.82 -17.42 -3.93
N LYS A 268 -13.84 -16.09 -3.76
CA LYS A 268 -13.44 -15.15 -4.82
C LYS A 268 -11.95 -15.22 -5.14
N LEU A 269 -11.10 -15.32 -4.14
CA LEU A 269 -9.65 -15.46 -4.33
C LEU A 269 -9.28 -16.79 -5.00
N SER A 270 -10.00 -17.87 -4.68
CA SER A 270 -9.81 -19.17 -5.33
C SER A 270 -10.28 -19.14 -6.79
N ALA A 271 -11.42 -18.51 -7.07
CA ALA A 271 -11.91 -18.32 -8.44
C ALA A 271 -10.95 -17.47 -9.27
N LEU A 272 -10.37 -16.41 -8.66
CA LEU A 272 -9.35 -15.60 -9.30
C LEU A 272 -8.11 -16.43 -9.66
N SER A 273 -7.60 -17.21 -8.70
CA SER A 273 -6.45 -18.09 -8.93
C SER A 273 -6.66 -19.04 -10.10
N LEU A 274 -7.85 -19.66 -10.17
CA LEU A 274 -8.21 -20.56 -11.28
C LEU A 274 -8.28 -19.80 -12.62
N SER A 275 -8.93 -18.64 -12.65
CA SER A 275 -9.03 -17.81 -13.86
C SER A 275 -7.65 -17.35 -14.36
N MET A 276 -6.74 -17.05 -13.43
CA MET A 276 -5.35 -16.68 -13.75
C MET A 276 -4.57 -17.86 -14.30
N GLN A 277 -4.67 -19.06 -13.72
CA GLN A 277 -4.00 -20.27 -14.20
C GLN A 277 -4.47 -20.66 -15.62
N ASP A 278 -5.77 -20.54 -15.88
CA ASP A 278 -6.37 -20.80 -17.19
C ASP A 278 -6.12 -19.65 -18.19
N ALA A 279 -5.49 -18.58 -17.76
CA ALA A 279 -5.26 -17.34 -18.51
C ALA A 279 -6.54 -16.71 -19.08
N ARG A 280 -7.65 -16.79 -18.33
CA ARG A 280 -8.93 -16.16 -18.66
C ARG A 280 -8.93 -14.72 -18.13
N GLN A 281 -8.34 -13.79 -18.91
CA GLN A 281 -8.13 -12.40 -18.51
C GLN A 281 -9.44 -11.69 -18.13
N ALA A 282 -10.50 -11.84 -18.91
CA ALA A 282 -11.77 -11.17 -18.68
C ALA A 282 -12.39 -11.57 -17.33
N ASP A 283 -12.39 -12.88 -17.03
CA ASP A 283 -12.92 -13.42 -15.77
C ASP A 283 -12.09 -12.94 -14.57
N ALA A 284 -10.75 -12.96 -14.71
CA ALA A 284 -9.84 -12.49 -13.66
C ALA A 284 -10.05 -11.01 -13.34
N LEU A 285 -10.22 -10.17 -14.36
CA LEU A 285 -10.47 -8.73 -14.16
C LEU A 285 -11.87 -8.46 -13.58
N ALA A 286 -12.89 -9.25 -13.95
CA ALA A 286 -14.22 -9.15 -13.34
C ALA A 286 -14.19 -9.51 -11.85
N ILE A 287 -13.51 -10.60 -11.48
CA ILE A 287 -13.35 -10.99 -10.07
C ILE A 287 -12.55 -9.95 -9.29
N LEU A 288 -11.51 -9.36 -9.91
CA LEU A 288 -10.74 -8.27 -9.28
C LEU A 288 -11.63 -7.05 -8.97
N GLN A 289 -12.57 -6.73 -9.86
CA GLN A 289 -13.53 -5.64 -9.64
C GLN A 289 -14.52 -5.97 -8.50
N GLU A 290 -14.97 -7.22 -8.39
CA GLU A 290 -15.79 -7.66 -7.26
C GLU A 290 -15.02 -7.57 -5.94
N LEU A 291 -13.76 -8.01 -5.90
CA LEU A 291 -12.88 -7.88 -4.72
C LEU A 291 -12.65 -6.41 -4.34
N GLN A 292 -12.46 -5.52 -5.32
CA GLN A 292 -12.38 -4.08 -5.09
C GLN A 292 -13.65 -3.57 -4.39
N SER A 293 -14.83 -3.93 -4.90
CA SER A 293 -16.10 -3.55 -4.30
C SER A 293 -16.24 -4.08 -2.86
N MET A 294 -15.88 -5.35 -2.63
CA MET A 294 -15.92 -5.96 -1.29
C MET A 294 -14.99 -5.25 -0.31
N VAL A 295 -13.76 -4.95 -0.71
CA VAL A 295 -12.78 -4.23 0.13
C VAL A 295 -13.28 -2.83 0.43
N SER A 296 -13.78 -2.10 -0.58
CA SER A 296 -14.29 -0.74 -0.39
C SER A 296 -15.48 -0.70 0.58
N HIS A 297 -16.42 -1.64 0.46
CA HIS A 297 -17.59 -1.71 1.35
C HIS A 297 -17.27 -2.29 2.74
N SER A 298 -16.20 -3.09 2.87
CA SER A 298 -15.79 -3.59 4.20
C SER A 298 -15.25 -2.49 5.09
N MET A 299 -14.63 -1.47 4.51
CA MET A 299 -13.91 -0.37 5.20
C MET A 299 -12.93 -0.90 6.26
N SER A 300 -12.29 -2.03 5.99
CA SER A 300 -11.36 -2.70 6.91
C SER A 300 -9.96 -2.79 6.32
N ASP A 301 -8.99 -2.21 7.02
CA ASP A 301 -7.57 -2.33 6.68
C ASP A 301 -7.09 -3.79 6.69
N GLU A 302 -7.63 -4.62 7.59
CA GLU A 302 -7.30 -6.04 7.68
C GLU A 302 -7.76 -6.80 6.43
N VAL A 303 -9.01 -6.57 6.00
CA VAL A 303 -9.56 -7.16 4.76
C VAL A 303 -8.77 -6.70 3.56
N CYS A 304 -8.46 -5.41 3.48
CA CYS A 304 -7.67 -4.84 2.41
C CYS A 304 -6.27 -5.46 2.34
N SER A 305 -5.55 -5.48 3.45
CA SER A 305 -4.20 -6.05 3.53
C SER A 305 -4.18 -7.54 3.20
N PHE A 306 -5.17 -8.29 3.67
CA PHE A 306 -5.32 -9.71 3.34
C PHE A 306 -5.52 -9.92 1.83
N VAL A 307 -6.47 -9.22 1.21
CA VAL A 307 -6.75 -9.32 -0.24
C VAL A 307 -5.53 -8.96 -1.05
N MET A 308 -4.85 -7.86 -0.71
CA MET A 308 -3.65 -7.42 -1.44
C MET A 308 -2.48 -8.39 -1.32
N THR A 309 -2.28 -8.98 -0.15
CA THR A 309 -1.27 -10.02 0.03
C THR A 309 -1.57 -11.23 -0.85
N GLN A 310 -2.82 -11.69 -0.89
CA GLN A 310 -3.22 -12.82 -1.74
C GLN A 310 -3.08 -12.52 -3.22
N LEU A 311 -3.47 -11.31 -3.67
CA LEU A 311 -3.28 -10.85 -5.05
C LEU A 311 -1.80 -10.86 -5.45
N THR A 312 -0.93 -10.32 -4.60
CA THR A 312 0.51 -10.28 -4.83
C THR A 312 1.08 -11.69 -4.98
N VAL A 313 0.74 -12.59 -4.06
CA VAL A 313 1.20 -13.99 -4.10
C VAL A 313 0.73 -14.70 -5.38
N GLN A 314 -0.54 -14.53 -5.77
CA GLN A 314 -1.09 -15.16 -6.97
C GLN A 314 -0.45 -14.61 -8.25
N MET A 315 -0.26 -13.31 -8.36
CA MET A 315 0.40 -12.69 -9.50
C MET A 315 1.86 -13.14 -9.61
N TYR A 316 2.58 -13.18 -8.49
CA TYR A 316 3.96 -13.68 -8.46
C TYR A 316 4.05 -15.16 -8.84
N SER A 317 3.17 -16.00 -8.31
CA SER A 317 3.10 -17.43 -8.65
C SER A 317 2.82 -17.65 -10.13
N LEU A 318 1.89 -16.89 -10.70
CA LEU A 318 1.60 -16.94 -12.14
C LEU A 318 2.80 -16.49 -12.95
N SER A 319 3.38 -15.35 -12.63
CA SER A 319 4.57 -14.79 -13.25
C SER A 319 5.72 -15.82 -13.29
N SER A 320 6.06 -16.38 -12.11
CA SER A 320 7.09 -17.42 -11.98
C SER A 320 6.77 -18.66 -12.82
N SER A 321 5.51 -19.09 -12.86
CA SER A 321 5.12 -20.30 -13.61
C SER A 321 5.25 -20.14 -15.13
N PHE A 322 5.25 -18.91 -15.64
CA PHE A 322 5.45 -18.61 -17.07
C PHE A 322 6.86 -18.08 -17.37
N GLY A 323 7.71 -17.88 -16.33
CA GLY A 323 9.04 -17.30 -16.51
C GLY A 323 9.01 -15.84 -16.94
N VAL A 324 7.96 -15.12 -16.58
CA VAL A 324 7.81 -13.68 -16.82
C VAL A 324 8.21 -12.95 -15.53
N GLU A 325 9.09 -11.97 -15.64
CA GLU A 325 9.31 -11.08 -14.48
C GLU A 325 8.05 -10.25 -14.22
N PRO A 326 7.63 -10.12 -12.96
CA PRO A 326 6.54 -9.22 -12.61
C PRO A 326 6.92 -7.79 -13.03
N ALA A 327 6.01 -7.08 -13.68
CA ALA A 327 6.26 -5.80 -14.34
C ALA A 327 6.68 -4.66 -13.37
N SER A 328 6.53 -4.86 -12.08
CA SER A 328 6.98 -3.95 -11.00
C SER A 328 7.07 -4.75 -9.71
N GLY A 329 7.87 -4.28 -8.75
CA GLY A 329 7.98 -4.92 -7.43
C GLY A 329 6.63 -5.15 -6.75
N PRO A 330 6.62 -5.88 -5.65
CA PRO A 330 5.38 -6.30 -4.99
C PRO A 330 4.48 -5.10 -4.68
N LEU A 331 3.20 -5.22 -4.99
CA LEU A 331 2.14 -4.21 -4.79
C LEU A 331 2.12 -3.58 -3.39
N LEU A 332 2.64 -4.31 -2.39
CA LEU A 332 2.66 -3.91 -0.97
C LEU A 332 4.05 -3.50 -0.45
N LEU A 333 5.13 -3.69 -1.22
CA LEU A 333 6.50 -3.38 -0.78
C LEU A 333 7.02 -2.04 -1.33
N GLY A 334 6.17 -1.26 -1.99
CA GLY A 334 6.47 0.15 -2.27
C GLY A 334 6.54 0.92 -0.96
N THR A 335 7.50 1.84 -0.85
CA THR A 335 7.74 2.67 0.33
C THR A 335 6.58 3.62 0.67
N GLN A 336 5.54 3.70 -0.15
CA GLN A 336 4.37 4.55 0.06
C GLN A 336 3.07 3.79 -0.18
N ARG A 337 2.16 3.86 0.80
CA ARG A 337 0.79 3.37 0.66
C ARG A 337 0.08 4.21 -0.43
N PRO A 338 -0.64 3.59 -1.39
CA PRO A 338 -1.46 4.34 -2.35
C PRO A 338 -2.45 5.27 -1.67
N ALA A 339 -2.79 6.38 -2.33
CA ALA A 339 -3.68 7.39 -1.76
C ALA A 339 -5.11 6.88 -1.49
N SER A 340 -5.56 5.85 -2.20
CA SER A 340 -6.89 5.25 -2.03
C SER A 340 -6.91 3.77 -2.43
N ALA A 341 -7.93 3.04 -1.96
CA ALA A 341 -8.20 1.68 -2.39
C ALA A 341 -8.44 1.60 -3.90
N GLU A 342 -9.11 2.59 -4.49
CA GLU A 342 -9.33 2.68 -5.93
C GLU A 342 -8.02 2.77 -6.71
N ALA A 343 -7.10 3.67 -6.31
CA ALA A 343 -5.78 3.80 -6.93
C ALA A 343 -4.98 2.49 -6.81
N MET A 344 -5.08 1.83 -5.67
CA MET A 344 -4.44 0.56 -5.40
C MET A 344 -4.96 -0.56 -6.32
N PHE A 345 -6.27 -0.72 -6.44
CA PHE A 345 -6.87 -1.71 -7.34
C PHE A 345 -6.68 -1.37 -8.83
N THR A 346 -6.58 -0.08 -9.17
CA THR A 346 -6.23 0.36 -10.53
C THR A 346 -4.81 -0.12 -10.89
N SER A 347 -3.84 0.07 -10.00
CA SER A 347 -2.49 -0.45 -10.20
C SER A 347 -2.46 -1.98 -10.31
N CYS A 348 -3.23 -2.70 -9.47
CA CYS A 348 -3.38 -4.16 -9.60
C CYS A 348 -3.93 -4.57 -10.97
N ARG A 349 -4.93 -3.87 -11.47
CA ARG A 349 -5.56 -4.13 -12.77
C ARG A 349 -4.58 -3.93 -13.91
N GLU A 350 -3.80 -2.85 -13.87
CA GLU A 350 -2.76 -2.56 -14.86
C GLU A 350 -1.68 -3.64 -14.87
N GLN A 351 -1.15 -4.00 -13.71
CA GLN A 351 -0.14 -5.05 -13.59
C GLN A 351 -0.66 -6.40 -14.04
N MET A 352 -1.89 -6.76 -13.69
CA MET A 352 -2.53 -8.00 -14.12
C MET A 352 -2.73 -8.02 -15.64
N THR A 353 -3.16 -6.90 -16.22
CA THR A 353 -3.34 -6.76 -17.68
C THR A 353 -2.01 -6.90 -18.41
N GLN A 354 -0.95 -6.28 -17.91
CA GLN A 354 0.40 -6.40 -18.43
C GLN A 354 0.91 -7.84 -18.36
N LEU A 355 0.69 -8.53 -17.24
CA LEU A 355 1.06 -9.92 -17.05
C LEU A 355 0.37 -10.83 -18.08
N PHE A 356 -0.94 -10.67 -18.29
CA PHE A 356 -1.67 -11.42 -19.31
C PHE A 356 -1.19 -11.12 -20.75
N SER A 357 -0.84 -9.86 -21.02
CA SER A 357 -0.25 -9.47 -22.30
C SER A 357 1.09 -10.18 -22.54
N ASN A 358 1.96 -10.17 -21.54
CA ASN A 358 3.25 -10.85 -21.60
C ASN A 358 3.08 -12.38 -21.82
N ILE A 359 2.15 -13.00 -21.08
CA ILE A 359 1.82 -14.43 -21.24
C ILE A 359 1.28 -14.73 -22.67
N ARG A 360 0.44 -13.85 -23.20
CA ARG A 360 -0.11 -13.99 -24.56
C ARG A 360 0.99 -13.91 -25.62
N ASN A 361 1.90 -12.94 -25.48
CA ASN A 361 3.04 -12.79 -26.39
C ASN A 361 3.95 -14.02 -26.36
N LEU A 362 4.20 -14.60 -25.19
CA LEU A 362 4.92 -15.86 -25.07
C LEU A 362 4.19 -17.02 -25.77
N ARG A 363 2.87 -17.09 -25.71
CA ARG A 363 2.08 -18.13 -26.38
C ARG A 363 2.08 -18.00 -27.88
N THR A 364 2.07 -16.78 -28.43
CA THR A 364 2.13 -16.57 -29.89
C THR A 364 3.50 -16.91 -30.46
N THR A 365 4.57 -16.71 -29.72
CA THR A 365 5.93 -17.13 -30.06
C THR A 365 6.17 -18.65 -29.85
N SER A 366 5.32 -19.31 -29.06
CA SER A 366 5.59 -20.69 -28.62
C SER A 366 5.53 -21.73 -29.73
N ASN A 367 4.71 -21.57 -30.76
CA ASN A 367 4.67 -22.52 -31.88
C ASN A 367 6.01 -22.57 -32.63
N THR A 368 6.58 -21.42 -32.95
CA THR A 368 7.91 -21.34 -33.58
C THR A 368 9.01 -21.83 -32.63
N THR A 369 8.86 -21.60 -31.37
CA THR A 369 9.81 -22.05 -30.33
C THR A 369 9.76 -23.55 -30.08
N ILE A 370 8.57 -24.18 -30.09
CA ILE A 370 8.48 -25.65 -29.98
C ILE A 370 9.09 -26.33 -31.21
N ASP A 371 8.90 -25.77 -32.41
CA ASP A 371 9.57 -26.25 -33.63
C ASP A 371 11.09 -26.13 -33.51
N GLU A 372 11.60 -25.07 -32.87
CA GLU A 372 13.01 -24.89 -32.59
C GLU A 372 13.54 -25.90 -31.56
N VAL A 373 12.79 -26.18 -30.49
CA VAL A 373 13.11 -27.24 -29.51
C VAL A 373 13.13 -28.60 -30.21
N CYS A 374 12.19 -28.92 -31.11
CA CYS A 374 12.15 -30.15 -31.85
C CYS A 374 13.36 -30.29 -32.79
N ARG A 375 13.77 -29.19 -33.43
CA ARG A 375 14.99 -29.13 -34.25
C ARG A 375 16.24 -29.35 -33.42
N PHE A 376 16.37 -28.65 -32.28
CA PHE A 376 17.46 -28.80 -31.34
C PHE A 376 17.60 -30.25 -30.85
N VAL A 377 16.49 -30.89 -30.47
CA VAL A 377 16.51 -32.33 -30.10
C VAL A 377 17.00 -33.20 -31.25
N THR A 378 16.49 -32.98 -32.45
CA THR A 378 16.85 -33.83 -33.64
C THR A 378 18.30 -33.65 -34.00
N GLN A 379 18.89 -32.48 -33.86
CA GLN A 379 20.30 -32.19 -34.18
C GLN A 379 21.28 -32.73 -33.13
N ASN A 380 20.83 -32.87 -31.87
CA ASN A 380 21.70 -33.20 -30.74
C ASN A 380 21.35 -34.54 -30.07
N LEU A 381 20.76 -35.50 -30.81
CA LEU A 381 20.29 -36.78 -30.28
C LEU A 381 21.35 -37.58 -29.53
N ALA A 382 22.63 -37.46 -29.94
CA ALA A 382 23.75 -38.14 -29.31
C ALA A 382 24.17 -37.57 -27.95
N GLU A 383 23.81 -36.31 -27.69
CA GLU A 383 24.19 -35.58 -26.50
C GLU A 383 23.23 -35.81 -25.32
N PRO A 384 23.64 -35.50 -24.07
CA PRO A 384 22.73 -35.52 -22.94
C PRO A 384 21.64 -34.42 -23.08
N LEU A 385 20.47 -34.82 -23.52
CA LEU A 385 19.32 -33.93 -23.68
C LEU A 385 18.44 -33.94 -22.42
N THR A 386 18.32 -32.78 -21.79
CA THR A 386 17.42 -32.54 -20.68
C THR A 386 16.42 -31.46 -21.03
N LEU A 387 15.30 -31.43 -20.29
CA LEU A 387 14.33 -30.35 -20.44
C LEU A 387 14.97 -28.99 -20.10
N THR A 388 15.91 -28.96 -19.14
CA THR A 388 16.63 -27.74 -18.73
C THR A 388 17.52 -27.24 -19.87
N SER A 389 18.33 -28.11 -20.53
CA SER A 389 19.18 -27.70 -21.65
C SER A 389 18.36 -27.23 -22.86
N ALA A 390 17.22 -27.86 -23.12
CA ALA A 390 16.31 -27.39 -24.16
C ALA A 390 15.67 -26.03 -23.84
N ALA A 391 15.34 -25.79 -22.58
CA ALA A 391 14.78 -24.52 -22.12
C ALA A 391 15.82 -23.38 -22.18
N GLU A 392 17.06 -23.64 -21.79
CA GLU A 392 18.18 -22.71 -21.93
C GLU A 392 18.42 -22.34 -23.40
N HIS A 393 18.36 -23.32 -24.33
CA HIS A 393 18.54 -23.09 -25.77
C HIS A 393 17.53 -22.10 -26.36
N VAL A 394 16.28 -22.15 -25.88
CA VAL A 394 15.20 -21.28 -26.34
C VAL A 394 14.89 -20.12 -25.35
N HIS A 395 15.75 -19.92 -24.37
CA HIS A 395 15.60 -18.87 -23.34
C HIS A 395 14.24 -18.89 -22.62
N MET A 396 13.75 -20.09 -22.29
CA MET A 396 12.48 -20.30 -21.60
C MET A 396 12.66 -20.89 -20.22
N ASN A 397 11.66 -20.65 -19.34
CA ASN A 397 11.58 -21.36 -18.07
C ASN A 397 11.28 -22.85 -18.29
N PRO A 398 12.03 -23.79 -17.67
CA PRO A 398 11.84 -25.24 -17.87
C PRO A 398 10.43 -25.72 -17.53
N ALA A 399 9.80 -25.21 -16.47
CA ALA A 399 8.45 -25.61 -16.08
C ALA A 399 7.40 -25.13 -17.08
N TYR A 400 7.58 -23.95 -17.67
CA TYR A 400 6.74 -23.46 -18.74
C TYR A 400 6.94 -24.27 -20.02
N LEU A 401 8.19 -24.50 -20.44
CA LEU A 401 8.50 -25.34 -21.63
C LEU A 401 7.89 -26.73 -21.47
N SER A 402 7.98 -27.36 -20.30
CA SER A 402 7.38 -28.69 -20.06
C SER A 402 5.89 -28.73 -20.37
N ARG A 403 5.15 -27.73 -19.94
CA ARG A 403 3.68 -27.65 -20.16
C ARG A 403 3.34 -27.41 -21.63
N VAL A 404 4.00 -26.41 -22.22
CA VAL A 404 3.75 -26.05 -23.63
C VAL A 404 4.18 -27.19 -24.56
N PHE A 405 5.34 -27.79 -24.34
CA PHE A 405 5.83 -28.91 -25.12
C PHE A 405 4.86 -30.09 -25.10
N LYS A 406 4.37 -30.48 -23.90
CA LYS A 406 3.39 -31.55 -23.77
C LYS A 406 2.06 -31.22 -24.46
N LYS A 407 1.63 -29.95 -24.37
CA LYS A 407 0.38 -29.50 -25.00
C LYS A 407 0.48 -29.56 -26.53
N GLU A 408 1.58 -29.08 -27.12
CA GLU A 408 1.76 -28.96 -28.57
C GLU A 408 2.16 -30.30 -29.22
N THR A 409 3.03 -31.09 -28.56
CA THR A 409 3.49 -32.38 -29.07
C THR A 409 2.66 -33.57 -28.63
N GLY A 410 1.76 -33.41 -27.67
CA GLY A 410 0.95 -34.49 -27.08
C GLY A 410 1.69 -35.36 -26.07
N GLN A 411 3.00 -35.17 -25.85
CA GLN A 411 3.84 -36.06 -25.04
C GLN A 411 4.88 -35.29 -24.22
N ALA A 412 5.34 -35.91 -23.12
CA ALA A 412 6.40 -35.33 -22.31
C ALA A 412 7.74 -35.27 -23.04
N PHE A 413 8.58 -34.27 -22.78
CA PHE A 413 9.87 -34.04 -23.43
C PHE A 413 10.77 -35.28 -23.46
N ASN A 414 10.94 -35.98 -22.37
CA ASN A 414 11.78 -37.19 -22.31
C ASN A 414 11.23 -38.35 -23.19
N ALA A 415 9.90 -38.45 -23.28
CA ALA A 415 9.25 -39.44 -24.17
C ALA A 415 9.51 -39.11 -25.65
N TYR A 416 9.40 -37.83 -25.99
CA TYR A 416 9.72 -37.33 -27.33
C TYR A 416 11.17 -37.59 -27.71
N VAL A 417 12.12 -37.23 -26.83
CA VAL A 417 13.56 -37.50 -27.06
C VAL A 417 13.80 -39.00 -27.30
N SER A 418 13.22 -39.85 -26.45
CA SER A 418 13.33 -41.30 -26.58
C SER A 418 12.77 -41.81 -27.94
N GLU A 419 11.62 -41.27 -28.36
CA GLU A 419 11.02 -41.62 -29.65
C GLU A 419 11.91 -41.19 -30.82
N GLN A 420 12.46 -39.99 -30.81
CA GLN A 420 13.35 -39.53 -31.88
C GLN A 420 14.64 -40.35 -31.94
N ARG A 421 15.21 -40.71 -30.79
CA ARG A 421 16.38 -41.60 -30.69
C ARG A 421 16.09 -42.97 -31.31
N ILE A 422 14.95 -43.57 -31.00
CA ILE A 422 14.54 -44.84 -31.59
C ILE A 422 14.27 -44.71 -33.09
N ARG A 423 13.64 -43.63 -33.53
CA ARG A 423 13.45 -43.36 -34.98
C ARG A 423 14.78 -43.26 -35.69
N ARG A 424 15.78 -42.60 -35.16
CA ARG A 424 17.13 -42.52 -35.71
C ARG A 424 17.83 -43.86 -35.66
N ALA A 425 17.67 -44.63 -34.58
CA ALA A 425 18.22 -46.00 -34.47
C ALA A 425 17.69 -46.92 -35.54
N LYS A 426 16.41 -46.88 -35.89
CA LYS A 426 15.83 -47.67 -37.02
C LYS A 426 16.52 -47.41 -38.32
N GLN A 427 16.92 -46.17 -38.63
CA GLN A 427 17.68 -45.81 -39.82
C GLN A 427 19.09 -46.40 -39.79
N LEU A 428 19.79 -46.28 -38.62
CA LEU A 428 21.15 -46.81 -38.46
C LEU A 428 21.21 -48.33 -38.40
N LEU A 429 20.14 -49.01 -38.02
CA LEU A 429 20.05 -50.46 -38.03
C LEU A 429 20.10 -51.07 -39.48
N GLN A 430 19.92 -50.26 -40.48
CA GLN A 430 20.14 -50.68 -41.92
C GLN A 430 21.62 -50.77 -42.25
N THR A 431 22.52 -50.16 -41.48
CA THR A 431 23.97 -50.27 -41.65
C THR A 431 24.52 -51.56 -41.00
N LYS A 432 25.78 -51.87 -41.25
CA LYS A 432 26.45 -53.02 -40.59
C LYS A 432 27.07 -52.69 -39.22
N ASP A 433 26.81 -51.52 -38.69
CA ASP A 433 27.37 -51.09 -37.41
C ASP A 433 26.89 -51.98 -36.25
N ARG A 434 27.70 -52.12 -35.24
CA ARG A 434 27.32 -52.92 -34.04
C ARG A 434 26.21 -52.20 -33.28
N ILE A 435 25.29 -52.94 -32.69
CA ILE A 435 24.15 -52.42 -31.94
C ILE A 435 24.61 -51.53 -30.79
N ILE A 436 25.76 -51.84 -30.18
CA ILE A 436 26.32 -51.01 -29.11
C ILE A 436 26.77 -49.64 -29.60
N ASP A 437 27.35 -49.58 -30.80
CA ASP A 437 27.81 -48.34 -31.43
C ASP A 437 26.59 -47.50 -31.87
N ILE A 438 25.57 -48.13 -32.40
CA ILE A 438 24.28 -47.46 -32.73
C ILE A 438 23.64 -46.88 -31.49
N ALA A 439 23.62 -47.63 -30.37
CA ALA A 439 23.06 -47.12 -29.11
C ALA A 439 23.78 -45.84 -28.63
N GLY A 440 25.13 -45.83 -28.70
CA GLY A 440 25.94 -44.66 -28.40
C GLY A 440 25.66 -43.48 -29.35
N ASN A 441 25.62 -43.74 -30.67
CA ASN A 441 25.41 -42.73 -31.71
C ASN A 441 24.03 -42.05 -31.63
N VAL A 442 23.04 -42.70 -30.99
CA VAL A 442 21.72 -42.11 -30.77
C VAL A 442 21.54 -41.62 -29.33
N GLY A 443 22.60 -41.60 -28.49
CA GLY A 443 22.60 -40.98 -27.19
C GLY A 443 22.13 -41.87 -26.03
N PHE A 444 22.13 -43.20 -26.16
CA PHE A 444 21.92 -44.10 -25.05
C PHE A 444 23.26 -44.54 -24.47
N GLU A 445 23.50 -44.19 -23.20
CA GLU A 445 24.71 -44.58 -22.47
C GLU A 445 24.80 -46.09 -22.25
N ASN A 446 23.67 -46.79 -22.17
CA ASN A 446 23.61 -48.22 -21.89
C ASN A 446 22.83 -48.98 -22.98
N SER A 447 23.51 -49.85 -23.67
CA SER A 447 22.96 -50.66 -24.75
C SER A 447 21.85 -51.66 -24.32
N LYS A 448 21.86 -52.13 -23.06
CA LYS A 448 20.76 -52.94 -22.50
C LYS A 448 19.49 -52.09 -22.35
N TYR A 449 19.64 -50.90 -21.81
CA TYR A 449 18.52 -49.96 -21.70
C TYR A 449 17.98 -49.56 -23.08
N PHE A 450 18.85 -49.24 -24.00
CA PHE A 450 18.48 -49.03 -25.43
C PHE A 450 17.62 -50.17 -25.95
N SER A 451 18.07 -51.41 -25.79
CA SER A 451 17.36 -52.59 -26.33
C SER A 451 15.98 -52.77 -25.70
N GLN A 452 15.84 -52.47 -24.39
CA GLN A 452 14.54 -52.47 -23.69
C GLN A 452 13.59 -51.40 -24.23
N VAL A 453 14.07 -50.15 -24.38
CA VAL A 453 13.27 -49.03 -24.88
C VAL A 453 12.88 -49.30 -26.33
N PHE A 454 13.81 -49.77 -27.16
CA PHE A 454 13.58 -50.13 -28.55
C PHE A 454 12.50 -51.19 -28.67
N LYS A 455 12.62 -52.29 -27.90
CA LYS A 455 11.61 -53.36 -27.87
C LYS A 455 10.25 -52.89 -27.42
N LYS A 456 10.22 -52.01 -26.38
CA LYS A 456 8.97 -51.43 -25.88
C LYS A 456 8.24 -50.60 -26.93
N GLN A 457 8.98 -49.87 -27.78
CA GLN A 457 8.38 -48.96 -28.77
C GLN A 457 8.11 -49.66 -30.14
N THR A 458 8.86 -50.69 -30.47
CA THR A 458 8.76 -51.34 -31.78
C THR A 458 8.20 -52.77 -31.75
N GLY A 459 8.09 -53.37 -30.58
CA GLY A 459 7.69 -54.76 -30.37
C GLY A 459 8.82 -55.77 -30.55
N MET A 460 9.97 -55.38 -31.11
CA MET A 460 11.12 -56.24 -31.44
C MET A 460 12.40 -55.71 -30.84
N THR A 461 13.35 -56.59 -30.54
CA THR A 461 14.71 -56.16 -30.18
C THR A 461 15.43 -55.54 -31.40
N PRO A 462 16.45 -54.70 -31.20
CA PRO A 462 17.22 -54.11 -32.31
C PRO A 462 17.81 -55.17 -33.24
N GLN A 463 18.16 -56.34 -32.72
CA GLN A 463 18.72 -57.45 -33.46
C GLN A 463 17.67 -58.13 -34.33
N GLU A 464 16.50 -58.43 -33.78
CA GLU A 464 15.34 -58.98 -34.50
C GLU A 464 14.87 -58.01 -35.60
N TYR A 465 14.82 -56.69 -35.30
CA TYR A 465 14.42 -55.67 -36.24
C TYR A 465 15.38 -55.59 -37.43
N ARG A 466 16.69 -55.65 -37.19
CA ARG A 466 17.71 -55.70 -38.26
C ARG A 466 17.54 -56.91 -39.12
N ALA A 467 17.37 -58.12 -38.56
CA ALA A 467 17.19 -59.37 -39.30
C ALA A 467 15.92 -59.33 -40.14
N ALA A 468 14.82 -58.75 -39.65
CA ALA A 468 13.61 -58.62 -40.46
C ALA A 468 13.78 -57.66 -41.61
N MET A 469 14.46 -56.51 -41.44
CA MET A 469 14.75 -55.58 -42.55
C MET A 469 15.68 -56.16 -43.61
N GLN A 470 16.67 -56.98 -43.26
CA GLN A 470 17.55 -57.65 -44.21
C GLN A 470 16.82 -58.70 -45.06
N LYS A 471 15.89 -59.40 -44.44
CA LYS A 471 15.05 -60.40 -45.12
C LYS A 471 14.05 -59.76 -46.09
N GLU A 472 13.54 -58.56 -45.80
CA GLU A 472 12.67 -57.76 -46.68
C GLU A 472 13.47 -57.18 -47.92
N ALA A 473 14.75 -56.87 -47.70
CA ALA A 473 15.61 -56.34 -48.82
C ALA A 473 16.16 -57.39 -49.76
N GLU A 474 16.05 -58.67 -49.38
CA GLU A 474 16.45 -59.83 -50.23
C GLU A 474 15.27 -60.45 -51.05
N LEU A 475 14.03 -59.94 -50.77
CA LEU A 475 12.82 -60.30 -51.52
C LEU A 475 12.50 -59.28 -52.62
#